data_687214a17f54b5022c6919a5313e15a0
#
_entry.id   687214a17f54b5022c6919a5313e15a0
#
_cell.length_a   1.000
_cell.length_b   1.000
_cell.length_c   1.000
_cell.angle_alpha   90.00
_cell.angle_beta   90.00
_cell.angle_gamma   90.00
#
_symmetry.space_group_name_H-M   'P 1'
#
loop_
_entity.id
_entity.type
_entity.pdbx_description
1 polymer ?
#
loop_
_entity_poly.entity_id
_entity_poly.type
_entity_poly.pdbx_seq_one_letter_code
_entity_poly.pdbx_strand_id
1 'polypeptide(L)'
;MADTFERVLDARLVLSVAAAGIMSLAGVVVETSMNIAFPALMAEFGVSTATVQWITTGYLLVLAAIIPLSAYLKRRFRIKALFMVALGLFFAGTLACIFAPSFAVLLAGRLVQGVGTGLTLPLMYNIVIEQAPLDKMGLMMGVATLITAIGPALGPALGGLIVSLWGWRMIFASLVPLLVVSFLLGAFSMRQPYPVQDVTFSMPQFLALAGSFACLVFATNSASSAGWLAARTLGPLAVFAVLLALFCLLASRSDDPLIDIRIFRCAPFALSVAYVVLLQAIALSTSYIIPNYAQLSSGFGAFAAGCLMLPGCVVGALLAPFGGRLLDAFGAKRPIVFGAVSQLVALVLLATLGTHVAVVWLAGFNVFISISQGFSMSNSITNGLGFLPDELKADGNAAFNTLQQLGGALGTAVATSIVSAAQAGAADMAAATTVGVGQAFGVFLCVSVAALACALGVFARRGH
;
A
#
# COMPACT_ATOMS: atom_id res chain seq x y z
N MET A 1 -31.27 -9.78 -23.28
CA MET A 1 -31.25 -10.19 -21.87
C MET A 1 -29.80 -10.40 -21.52
N ALA A 2 -29.18 -9.48 -20.78
CA ALA A 2 -27.84 -9.72 -20.25
C ALA A 2 -28.03 -10.78 -19.15
N ASP A 3 -27.40 -11.95 -19.33
CA ASP A 3 -27.29 -12.93 -18.25
C ASP A 3 -26.68 -12.22 -17.04
N THR A 4 -27.51 -11.99 -16.02
CA THR A 4 -27.05 -11.41 -14.77
C THR A 4 -26.12 -12.41 -14.11
N PHE A 5 -24.82 -12.09 -14.07
CA PHE A 5 -23.82 -12.93 -13.42
C PHE A 5 -24.24 -13.19 -11.96
N GLU A 6 -24.50 -14.44 -11.62
CA GLU A 6 -24.88 -14.83 -10.27
C GLU A 6 -23.66 -14.78 -9.35
N ARG A 7 -23.72 -13.91 -8.33
CA ARG A 7 -22.66 -13.74 -7.34
C ARG A 7 -22.75 -14.84 -6.29
N VAL A 8 -21.97 -15.89 -6.46
CA VAL A 8 -21.95 -17.05 -5.55
C VAL A 8 -20.56 -17.22 -4.95
N LEU A 9 -20.53 -17.49 -3.63
CA LEU A 9 -19.28 -17.89 -2.97
C LEU A 9 -18.99 -19.36 -3.29
N ASP A 10 -18.25 -19.57 -4.38
CA ASP A 10 -17.84 -20.89 -4.83
C ASP A 10 -16.31 -21.07 -4.76
N ALA A 11 -15.83 -22.29 -4.95
CA ALA A 11 -14.41 -22.62 -4.95
C ALA A 11 -13.64 -21.80 -6.00
N ARG A 12 -14.23 -21.49 -7.16
CA ARG A 12 -13.56 -20.74 -8.21
C ARG A 12 -13.29 -19.30 -7.81
N LEU A 13 -14.24 -18.64 -7.12
CA LEU A 13 -14.01 -17.29 -6.59
C LEU A 13 -12.87 -17.31 -5.57
N VAL A 14 -12.91 -18.23 -4.60
CA VAL A 14 -11.87 -18.35 -3.57
C VAL A 14 -10.50 -18.61 -4.20
N LEU A 15 -10.40 -19.50 -5.17
CA LEU A 15 -9.16 -19.80 -5.88
C LEU A 15 -8.68 -18.62 -6.73
N SER A 16 -9.59 -17.84 -7.35
CA SER A 16 -9.24 -16.63 -8.10
C SER A 16 -8.65 -15.55 -7.19
N VAL A 17 -9.27 -15.33 -6.02
CA VAL A 17 -8.76 -14.38 -5.01
C VAL A 17 -7.44 -14.88 -4.44
N ALA A 18 -7.31 -16.17 -4.16
CA ALA A 18 -6.06 -16.76 -3.70
C ALA A 18 -4.93 -16.62 -4.74
N ALA A 19 -5.22 -16.86 -6.03
CA ALA A 19 -4.25 -16.69 -7.11
C ALA A 19 -3.70 -15.25 -7.16
N ALA A 20 -4.61 -14.27 -7.24
CA ALA A 20 -4.22 -12.86 -7.25
C ALA A 20 -3.55 -12.44 -5.92
N GLY A 21 -4.03 -12.98 -4.79
CA GLY A 21 -3.49 -12.74 -3.46
C GLY A 21 -2.07 -13.25 -3.28
N ILE A 22 -1.76 -14.47 -3.71
CA ILE A 22 -0.40 -15.05 -3.66
C ILE A 22 0.58 -14.18 -4.46
N MET A 23 0.19 -13.75 -5.65
CA MET A 23 1.04 -12.87 -6.46
C MET A 23 1.22 -11.49 -5.82
N SER A 24 0.15 -10.90 -5.27
CA SER A 24 0.22 -9.63 -4.55
C SER A 24 1.11 -9.73 -3.30
N LEU A 25 0.97 -10.82 -2.53
CA LEU A 25 1.82 -11.12 -1.39
C LEU A 25 3.29 -11.24 -1.80
N ALA A 26 3.59 -11.98 -2.89
CA ALA A 26 4.95 -12.10 -3.42
C ALA A 26 5.54 -10.72 -3.76
N GLY A 27 4.75 -9.83 -4.38
CA GLY A 27 5.15 -8.46 -4.69
C GLY A 27 5.49 -7.64 -3.46
N VAL A 28 4.65 -7.67 -2.41
CA VAL A 28 4.86 -6.92 -1.18
C VAL A 28 6.00 -7.51 -0.33
N VAL A 29 6.12 -8.83 -0.26
CA VAL A 29 7.22 -9.50 0.45
C VAL A 29 8.56 -9.14 -0.18
N VAL A 30 8.71 -9.22 -1.51
CA VAL A 30 9.97 -8.89 -2.17
C VAL A 30 10.30 -7.40 -2.06
N GLU A 31 9.29 -6.52 -2.08
CA GLU A 31 9.47 -5.08 -1.87
C GLU A 31 10.17 -4.80 -0.54
N THR A 32 9.64 -5.36 0.54
CA THR A 32 10.13 -5.10 1.91
C THR A 32 11.40 -5.90 2.26
N SER A 33 11.59 -7.09 1.69
CA SER A 33 12.79 -7.91 1.88
C SER A 33 14.04 -7.29 1.25
N MET A 34 13.88 -6.56 0.14
CA MET A 34 15.03 -6.00 -0.58
C MET A 34 15.81 -4.95 0.22
N ASN A 35 15.16 -4.24 1.13
CA ASN A 35 15.83 -3.25 1.98
C ASN A 35 16.93 -3.89 2.86
N ILE A 36 16.77 -5.15 3.25
CA ILE A 36 17.76 -5.90 4.05
C ILE A 36 18.93 -6.36 3.19
N ALA A 37 18.71 -6.56 1.89
CA ALA A 37 19.75 -6.99 0.96
C ALA A 37 20.70 -5.85 0.52
N PHE A 38 20.41 -4.58 0.83
CA PHE A 38 21.18 -3.43 0.37
C PHE A 38 22.68 -3.54 0.65
N PRO A 39 23.16 -3.88 1.85
CA PRO A 39 24.61 -4.00 2.10
C PRO A 39 25.29 -5.06 1.21
N ALA A 40 24.62 -6.20 0.99
CA ALA A 40 25.15 -7.27 0.14
C ALA A 40 25.20 -6.83 -1.34
N LEU A 41 24.18 -6.12 -1.82
CA LEU A 41 24.13 -5.58 -3.18
C LEU A 41 25.16 -4.48 -3.42
N MET A 42 25.37 -3.61 -2.43
CA MET A 42 26.40 -2.57 -2.49
C MET A 42 27.80 -3.19 -2.58
N ALA A 43 28.06 -4.25 -1.79
CA ALA A 43 29.34 -4.96 -1.81
C ALA A 43 29.57 -5.71 -3.13
N GLU A 44 28.54 -6.38 -3.67
CA GLU A 44 28.68 -7.20 -4.89
C GLU A 44 28.79 -6.35 -6.16
N PHE A 45 27.97 -5.29 -6.28
CA PHE A 45 27.92 -4.46 -7.50
C PHE A 45 28.79 -3.18 -7.41
N GLY A 46 29.42 -2.90 -6.28
CA GLY A 46 30.24 -1.70 -6.10
C GLY A 46 29.45 -0.39 -6.21
N VAL A 47 28.17 -0.39 -5.82
CA VAL A 47 27.28 0.77 -5.95
C VAL A 47 27.08 1.50 -4.62
N SER A 48 26.79 2.81 -4.68
CA SER A 48 26.51 3.62 -3.50
C SER A 48 25.13 3.32 -2.91
N THR A 49 24.92 3.72 -1.65
CA THR A 49 23.59 3.64 -0.98
C THR A 49 22.52 4.37 -1.77
N ALA A 50 22.82 5.54 -2.33
CA ALA A 50 21.87 6.29 -3.16
C ALA A 50 21.49 5.54 -4.44
N THR A 51 22.43 4.79 -5.03
CA THR A 51 22.18 3.99 -6.23
C THR A 51 21.36 2.75 -5.89
N VAL A 52 21.69 2.03 -4.81
CA VAL A 52 20.97 0.80 -4.44
C VAL A 52 19.53 1.07 -4.05
N GLN A 53 19.19 2.23 -3.49
CA GLN A 53 17.83 2.64 -3.17
C GLN A 53 16.90 2.66 -4.38
N TRP A 54 17.43 2.85 -5.60
CA TRP A 54 16.60 2.80 -6.82
C TRP A 54 15.91 1.47 -7.04
N ILE A 55 16.41 0.36 -6.46
CA ILE A 55 15.75 -0.95 -6.51
C ILE A 55 14.35 -0.89 -5.89
N THR A 56 14.19 -0.19 -4.77
CA THR A 56 12.90 -0.03 -4.08
C THR A 56 12.15 1.20 -4.63
N THR A 57 12.81 2.34 -4.77
CA THR A 57 12.19 3.57 -5.26
C THR A 57 11.67 3.41 -6.69
N GLY A 58 12.45 2.81 -7.59
CA GLY A 58 12.03 2.55 -8.97
C GLY A 58 10.83 1.60 -9.05
N TYR A 59 10.85 0.54 -8.23
CA TYR A 59 9.72 -0.39 -8.12
C TYR A 59 8.44 0.31 -7.67
N LEU A 60 8.49 1.10 -6.59
CA LEU A 60 7.35 1.86 -6.06
C LEU A 60 6.84 2.90 -7.07
N LEU A 61 7.75 3.51 -7.82
CA LEU A 61 7.42 4.50 -8.84
C LEU A 61 6.62 3.86 -9.99
N VAL A 62 7.07 2.70 -10.47
CA VAL A 62 6.32 1.91 -11.47
C VAL A 62 4.96 1.48 -10.90
N LEU A 63 4.93 1.01 -9.66
CA LEU A 63 3.69 0.61 -8.99
C LEU A 63 2.69 1.77 -8.96
N ALA A 64 3.14 2.97 -8.54
CA ALA A 64 2.32 4.18 -8.49
C ALA A 64 1.79 4.61 -9.87
N ALA A 65 2.55 4.37 -10.93
CA ALA A 65 2.12 4.67 -12.30
C ALA A 65 1.10 3.65 -12.83
N ILE A 66 1.25 2.37 -12.48
CA ILE A 66 0.44 1.27 -13.04
C ILE A 66 -0.89 1.08 -12.30
N ILE A 67 -0.94 1.29 -10.98
CA ILE A 67 -2.17 1.13 -10.20
C ILE A 67 -3.34 1.95 -10.78
N PRO A 68 -3.20 3.24 -11.12
CA PRO A 68 -4.28 4.02 -11.73
C PRO A 68 -4.76 3.47 -13.07
N LEU A 69 -3.85 2.87 -13.84
CA LEU A 69 -4.16 2.28 -15.14
C LEU A 69 -5.06 1.03 -15.00
N SER A 70 -5.11 0.43 -13.84
CA SER A 70 -5.84 -0.82 -13.59
C SER A 70 -7.34 -0.70 -13.88
N ALA A 71 -7.96 0.46 -13.64
CA ALA A 71 -9.38 0.69 -13.95
C ALA A 71 -9.64 0.64 -15.46
N TYR A 72 -8.81 1.33 -16.26
CA TYR A 72 -8.87 1.27 -17.72
C TYR A 72 -8.63 -0.15 -18.23
N LEU A 73 -7.55 -0.78 -17.80
CA LEU A 73 -7.17 -2.12 -18.26
C LEU A 73 -8.24 -3.17 -17.95
N LYS A 74 -8.88 -3.07 -16.79
CA LYS A 74 -9.98 -3.93 -16.38
C LYS A 74 -11.21 -3.76 -17.28
N ARG A 75 -11.53 -2.55 -17.75
CA ARG A 75 -12.63 -2.30 -18.69
C ARG A 75 -12.31 -2.84 -20.09
N ARG A 76 -11.06 -2.68 -20.55
CA ARG A 76 -10.62 -3.02 -21.91
C ARG A 76 -10.27 -4.50 -22.11
N PHE A 77 -9.76 -5.18 -21.08
CA PHE A 77 -9.21 -6.53 -21.20
C PHE A 77 -9.90 -7.53 -20.26
N ARG A 78 -9.88 -8.79 -20.65
CA ARG A 78 -10.40 -9.86 -19.80
C ARG A 78 -9.56 -10.06 -18.54
N ILE A 79 -10.20 -10.27 -17.40
CA ILE A 79 -9.57 -10.47 -16.08
C ILE A 79 -8.47 -11.53 -16.14
N LYS A 80 -8.77 -12.68 -16.77
CA LYS A 80 -7.80 -13.78 -16.93
C LYS A 80 -6.57 -13.35 -17.74
N ALA A 81 -6.76 -12.62 -18.83
CA ALA A 81 -5.66 -12.13 -19.66
C ALA A 81 -4.78 -11.13 -18.88
N LEU A 82 -5.40 -10.19 -18.18
CA LEU A 82 -4.67 -9.23 -17.33
C LEU A 82 -3.83 -9.93 -16.26
N PHE A 83 -4.43 -10.91 -15.58
CA PHE A 83 -3.71 -11.68 -14.57
C PHE A 83 -2.52 -12.45 -15.17
N MET A 84 -2.72 -13.13 -16.31
CA MET A 84 -1.64 -13.87 -16.97
C MET A 84 -0.50 -12.97 -17.45
N VAL A 85 -0.82 -11.78 -17.98
CA VAL A 85 0.18 -10.79 -18.37
C VAL A 85 0.93 -10.27 -17.15
N ALA A 86 0.20 -9.91 -16.08
CA ALA A 86 0.80 -9.42 -14.83
C ALA A 86 1.74 -10.47 -14.20
N LEU A 87 1.28 -11.72 -14.13
CA LEU A 87 2.08 -12.83 -13.62
C LEU A 87 3.30 -13.12 -14.52
N GLY A 88 3.13 -13.11 -15.83
CA GLY A 88 4.21 -13.31 -16.79
C GLY A 88 5.29 -12.24 -16.67
N LEU A 89 4.90 -10.97 -16.54
CA LEU A 89 5.83 -9.86 -16.31
C LEU A 89 6.55 -10.00 -14.97
N PHE A 90 5.81 -10.28 -13.90
CA PHE A 90 6.42 -10.48 -12.58
C PHE A 90 7.40 -11.66 -12.58
N PHE A 91 7.02 -12.77 -13.21
CA PHE A 91 7.87 -13.95 -13.34
C PHE A 91 9.13 -13.67 -14.17
N ALA A 92 9.00 -13.00 -15.32
CA ALA A 92 10.14 -12.59 -16.16
C ALA A 92 11.09 -11.65 -15.39
N GLY A 93 10.53 -10.66 -14.66
CA GLY A 93 11.31 -9.79 -13.79
C GLY A 93 12.00 -10.55 -12.66
N THR A 94 11.35 -11.56 -12.08
CA THR A 94 11.92 -12.45 -11.06
C THR A 94 13.12 -13.22 -11.61
N LEU A 95 13.00 -13.82 -12.79
CA LEU A 95 14.10 -14.52 -13.44
C LEU A 95 15.27 -13.56 -13.77
N ALA A 96 14.95 -12.36 -14.28
CA ALA A 96 15.98 -11.34 -14.54
C ALA A 96 16.74 -10.97 -13.25
N CYS A 97 16.06 -10.87 -12.11
CA CYS A 97 16.69 -10.60 -10.82
C CYS A 97 17.55 -11.77 -10.31
N ILE A 98 17.09 -13.03 -10.46
CA ILE A 98 17.85 -14.23 -10.07
C ILE A 98 19.19 -14.31 -10.82
N PHE A 99 19.14 -14.08 -12.12
CA PHE A 99 20.31 -14.21 -13.00
C PHE A 99 21.01 -12.88 -13.30
N ALA A 100 20.74 -11.81 -12.53
CA ALA A 100 21.28 -10.48 -12.76
C ALA A 100 22.85 -10.48 -12.69
N PRO A 101 23.54 -10.22 -13.80
CA PRO A 101 25.00 -10.09 -13.81
C PRO A 101 25.45 -8.68 -13.44
N SER A 102 24.58 -7.70 -13.43
CA SER A 102 24.87 -6.31 -13.12
C SER A 102 23.70 -5.64 -12.39
N PHE A 103 23.99 -4.53 -11.72
CA PHE A 103 22.99 -3.71 -11.05
C PHE A 103 21.88 -3.22 -12.02
N ALA A 104 22.26 -2.86 -13.25
CA ALA A 104 21.30 -2.39 -14.26
C ALA A 104 20.27 -3.47 -14.62
N VAL A 105 20.69 -4.73 -14.77
CA VAL A 105 19.78 -5.85 -15.06
C VAL A 105 18.88 -6.13 -13.84
N LEU A 106 19.43 -6.08 -12.61
CA LEU A 106 18.64 -6.22 -11.40
C LEU A 106 17.57 -5.12 -11.31
N LEU A 107 17.94 -3.86 -11.55
CA LEU A 107 17.00 -2.73 -11.54
C LEU A 107 15.92 -2.90 -12.62
N ALA A 108 16.29 -3.25 -13.85
CA ALA A 108 15.33 -3.51 -14.93
C ALA A 108 14.34 -4.63 -14.55
N GLY A 109 14.83 -5.74 -13.98
CA GLY A 109 14.00 -6.82 -13.47
C GLY A 109 13.00 -6.34 -12.42
N ARG A 110 13.43 -5.47 -11.51
CA ARG A 110 12.59 -4.86 -10.48
C ARG A 110 11.50 -3.94 -11.05
N LEU A 111 11.84 -3.14 -12.07
CA LEU A 111 10.84 -2.30 -12.76
C LEU A 111 9.76 -3.16 -13.43
N VAL A 112 10.16 -4.24 -14.10
CA VAL A 112 9.23 -5.20 -14.72
C VAL A 112 8.35 -5.89 -13.67
N GLN A 113 8.92 -6.31 -12.52
CA GLN A 113 8.13 -6.84 -11.38
C GLN A 113 7.11 -5.80 -10.88
N GLY A 114 7.49 -4.52 -10.80
CA GLY A 114 6.60 -3.43 -10.39
C GLY A 114 5.35 -3.31 -11.26
N VAL A 115 5.48 -3.51 -12.59
CA VAL A 115 4.32 -3.56 -13.49
C VAL A 115 3.39 -4.69 -13.11
N GLY A 116 3.93 -5.91 -12.92
CA GLY A 116 3.13 -7.08 -12.53
C GLY A 116 2.35 -6.87 -11.23
N THR A 117 3.01 -6.38 -10.19
CA THR A 117 2.37 -6.11 -8.89
C THR A 117 1.33 -5.00 -8.99
N GLY A 118 1.65 -3.91 -9.71
CA GLY A 118 0.74 -2.78 -9.92
C GLY A 118 -0.57 -3.16 -10.61
N LEU A 119 -0.54 -4.19 -11.45
CA LEU A 119 -1.74 -4.76 -12.08
C LEU A 119 -2.51 -5.67 -11.12
N THR A 120 -1.82 -6.51 -10.35
CA THR A 120 -2.45 -7.59 -9.59
C THR A 120 -3.09 -7.11 -8.30
N LEU A 121 -2.50 -6.12 -7.61
CA LEU A 121 -3.07 -5.59 -6.37
C LEU A 121 -4.52 -5.10 -6.53
N PRO A 122 -4.82 -4.14 -7.45
CA PRO A 122 -6.19 -3.71 -7.64
C PRO A 122 -7.07 -4.79 -8.29
N LEU A 123 -6.49 -5.69 -9.11
CA LEU A 123 -7.23 -6.78 -9.75
C LEU A 123 -7.81 -7.74 -8.71
N MET A 124 -7.08 -8.07 -7.65
CA MET A 124 -7.56 -8.91 -6.55
C MET A 124 -8.81 -8.31 -5.89
N TYR A 125 -8.77 -7.01 -5.57
CA TYR A 125 -9.94 -6.34 -5.00
C TYR A 125 -11.11 -6.25 -5.98
N ASN A 126 -10.84 -5.98 -7.26
CA ASN A 126 -11.88 -5.95 -8.30
C ASN A 126 -12.58 -7.31 -8.47
N ILE A 127 -11.83 -8.43 -8.40
CA ILE A 127 -12.43 -9.78 -8.43
C ILE A 127 -13.41 -9.96 -7.28
N VAL A 128 -13.04 -9.52 -6.07
CA VAL A 128 -13.94 -9.60 -4.89
C VAL A 128 -15.17 -8.72 -5.09
N ILE A 129 -15.00 -7.45 -5.47
CA ILE A 129 -16.09 -6.47 -5.64
C ILE A 129 -17.12 -6.94 -6.67
N GLU A 130 -16.68 -7.58 -7.73
CA GLU A 130 -17.54 -7.99 -8.83
C GLU A 130 -18.22 -9.35 -8.64
N GLN A 131 -17.53 -10.28 -7.97
CA GLN A 131 -17.95 -11.69 -7.96
C GLN A 131 -18.42 -12.16 -6.58
N ALA A 132 -18.03 -11.48 -5.48
CA ALA A 132 -18.47 -11.89 -4.15
C ALA A 132 -19.96 -11.58 -3.91
N PRO A 133 -20.70 -12.48 -3.22
CA PRO A 133 -22.03 -12.20 -2.75
C PRO A 133 -22.05 -10.98 -1.84
N LEU A 134 -23.11 -10.17 -1.90
CA LEU A 134 -23.21 -8.92 -1.14
C LEU A 134 -23.17 -9.14 0.38
N ASP A 135 -23.73 -10.26 0.84
CA ASP A 135 -23.77 -10.68 2.26
C ASP A 135 -22.41 -11.14 2.80
N LYS A 136 -21.43 -11.41 1.92
CA LYS A 136 -20.07 -11.87 2.27
C LYS A 136 -18.97 -10.97 1.70
N MET A 137 -19.36 -9.81 1.16
CA MET A 137 -18.43 -8.86 0.56
C MET A 137 -17.35 -8.40 1.55
N GLY A 138 -17.75 -8.05 2.78
CA GLY A 138 -16.83 -7.60 3.81
C GLY A 138 -15.84 -8.69 4.22
N LEU A 139 -16.32 -9.93 4.40
CA LEU A 139 -15.46 -11.08 4.71
C LEU A 139 -14.41 -11.29 3.61
N MET A 140 -14.81 -11.30 2.33
CA MET A 140 -13.91 -11.52 1.21
C MET A 140 -12.89 -10.38 1.05
N MET A 141 -13.33 -9.13 1.25
CA MET A 141 -12.42 -7.97 1.29
C MET A 141 -11.45 -8.05 2.47
N GLY A 142 -11.91 -8.52 3.63
CA GLY A 142 -11.06 -8.77 4.79
C GLY A 142 -10.01 -9.85 4.53
N VAL A 143 -10.35 -10.92 3.81
CA VAL A 143 -9.39 -11.97 3.40
C VAL A 143 -8.36 -11.40 2.41
N ALA A 144 -8.78 -10.60 1.43
CA ALA A 144 -7.87 -9.93 0.51
C ALA A 144 -6.89 -9.00 1.26
N THR A 145 -7.40 -8.24 2.22
CA THR A 145 -6.58 -7.36 3.07
C THR A 145 -5.63 -8.15 3.97
N LEU A 146 -6.06 -9.28 4.55
CA LEU A 146 -5.19 -10.18 5.32
C LEU A 146 -3.97 -10.59 4.51
N ILE A 147 -4.17 -11.02 3.27
CA ILE A 147 -3.08 -11.47 2.39
C ILE A 147 -2.06 -10.36 2.17
N THR A 148 -2.50 -9.13 1.90
CA THR A 148 -1.59 -8.00 1.68
C THR A 148 -0.95 -7.47 2.96
N ALA A 149 -1.65 -7.53 4.10
CA ALA A 149 -1.15 -7.05 5.38
C ALA A 149 -0.04 -7.93 5.97
N ILE A 150 -0.01 -9.21 5.63
CA ILE A 150 1.05 -10.13 6.08
C ILE A 150 2.41 -9.81 5.39
N GLY A 151 2.38 -9.30 4.15
CA GLY A 151 3.57 -9.06 3.35
C GLY A 151 4.64 -8.19 4.03
N PRO A 152 4.32 -6.99 4.52
CA PRO A 152 5.27 -6.11 5.20
C PRO A 152 5.87 -6.70 6.47
N ALA A 153 5.16 -7.61 7.14
CA ALA A 153 5.65 -8.29 8.34
C ALA A 153 6.62 -9.43 8.00
N LEU A 154 6.26 -10.24 7.00
CA LEU A 154 7.07 -11.37 6.58
C LEU A 154 8.32 -10.94 5.82
N GLY A 155 8.26 -9.87 5.04
CA GLY A 155 9.35 -9.45 4.18
C GLY A 155 10.69 -9.27 4.90
N PRO A 156 10.81 -8.42 5.91
CA PRO A 156 12.05 -8.23 6.65
C PRO A 156 12.53 -9.51 7.35
N ALA A 157 11.63 -10.28 7.98
CA ALA A 157 12.00 -11.49 8.71
C ALA A 157 12.50 -12.59 7.75
N LEU A 158 11.73 -12.90 6.70
CA LEU A 158 12.11 -13.89 5.69
C LEU A 158 13.30 -13.41 4.86
N GLY A 159 13.32 -12.15 4.46
CA GLY A 159 14.42 -11.56 3.71
C GLY A 159 15.71 -11.62 4.47
N GLY A 160 15.73 -11.26 5.75
CA GLY A 160 16.91 -11.35 6.61
C GLY A 160 17.42 -12.77 6.76
N LEU A 161 16.54 -13.74 7.00
CA LEU A 161 16.88 -15.15 7.09
C LEU A 161 17.47 -15.68 5.79
N ILE A 162 16.79 -15.42 4.66
CA ILE A 162 17.22 -15.90 3.33
C ILE A 162 18.57 -15.30 2.94
N VAL A 163 18.75 -13.98 3.14
CA VAL A 163 20.02 -13.30 2.79
C VAL A 163 21.18 -13.85 3.60
N SER A 164 20.96 -14.10 4.90
CA SER A 164 22.03 -14.60 5.79
C SER A 164 22.44 -16.04 5.48
N LEU A 165 21.51 -16.91 5.02
CA LEU A 165 21.78 -18.34 4.78
C LEU A 165 22.20 -18.63 3.34
N TRP A 166 21.59 -17.97 2.36
CA TRP A 166 21.72 -18.35 0.95
C TRP A 166 21.98 -17.17 0.00
N GLY A 167 22.08 -15.96 0.53
CA GLY A 167 22.31 -14.75 -0.25
C GLY A 167 21.05 -14.14 -0.86
N TRP A 168 21.18 -12.91 -1.36
CA TRP A 168 20.04 -12.08 -1.79
C TRP A 168 19.27 -12.62 -3.00
N ARG A 169 19.95 -13.35 -3.91
CA ARG A 169 19.30 -13.96 -5.10
C ARG A 169 18.20 -14.95 -4.71
N MET A 170 18.36 -15.61 -3.57
CA MET A 170 17.39 -16.58 -3.08
C MET A 170 16.08 -15.94 -2.61
N ILE A 171 16.06 -14.64 -2.32
CA ILE A 171 14.79 -13.92 -2.11
C ILE A 171 13.89 -14.09 -3.34
N PHE A 172 14.44 -13.88 -4.54
CA PHE A 172 13.68 -14.02 -5.79
C PHE A 172 13.39 -15.48 -6.12
N ALA A 173 14.34 -16.37 -5.92
CA ALA A 173 14.17 -17.80 -6.19
C ALA A 173 13.07 -18.43 -5.32
N SER A 174 12.93 -18.00 -4.06
CA SER A 174 11.87 -18.46 -3.15
C SER A 174 10.46 -18.05 -3.59
N LEU A 175 10.31 -17.04 -4.46
CA LEU A 175 9.03 -16.64 -5.01
C LEU A 175 8.56 -17.55 -6.16
N VAL A 176 9.49 -18.22 -6.85
CA VAL A 176 9.16 -19.05 -8.05
C VAL A 176 8.09 -20.11 -7.76
N PRO A 177 8.18 -20.92 -6.68
CA PRO A 177 7.12 -21.87 -6.34
C PRO A 177 5.76 -21.20 -6.10
N LEU A 178 5.74 -20.04 -5.44
CA LEU A 178 4.52 -19.29 -5.19
C LEU A 178 3.88 -18.79 -6.49
N LEU A 179 4.70 -18.32 -7.43
CA LEU A 179 4.23 -17.86 -8.74
C LEU A 179 3.68 -19.03 -9.59
N VAL A 180 4.28 -20.20 -9.51
CA VAL A 180 3.77 -21.42 -10.18
C VAL A 180 2.40 -21.80 -9.60
N VAL A 181 2.25 -21.80 -8.27
CA VAL A 181 0.95 -22.06 -7.62
C VAL A 181 -0.08 -21.02 -8.05
N SER A 182 0.29 -19.73 -8.01
CA SER A 182 -0.57 -18.62 -8.45
C SER A 182 -0.99 -18.79 -9.92
N PHE A 183 -0.07 -19.19 -10.80
CA PHE A 183 -0.36 -19.50 -12.22
C PHE A 183 -1.40 -20.60 -12.36
N LEU A 184 -1.18 -21.72 -11.71
CA LEU A 184 -2.10 -22.88 -11.80
C LEU A 184 -3.49 -22.51 -11.29
N LEU A 185 -3.57 -21.89 -10.12
CA LEU A 185 -4.84 -21.43 -9.55
C LEU A 185 -5.56 -20.47 -10.49
N GLY A 186 -4.87 -19.42 -10.98
CA GLY A 186 -5.46 -18.39 -11.83
C GLY A 186 -5.86 -18.91 -13.22
N ALA A 187 -5.07 -19.84 -13.80
CA ALA A 187 -5.36 -20.41 -15.11
C ALA A 187 -6.70 -21.17 -15.14
N PHE A 188 -7.06 -21.83 -14.03
CA PHE A 188 -8.26 -22.67 -13.96
C PHE A 188 -9.45 -22.01 -13.28
N SER A 189 -9.24 -20.98 -12.43
CA SER A 189 -10.33 -20.41 -11.62
C SER A 189 -10.89 -19.10 -12.15
N MET A 190 -10.08 -18.27 -12.84
CA MET A 190 -10.51 -16.90 -13.20
C MET A 190 -11.65 -16.88 -14.20
N ARG A 191 -12.70 -16.12 -13.85
CA ARG A 191 -13.92 -15.92 -14.64
C ARG A 191 -14.02 -14.46 -15.08
N GLN A 192 -14.80 -14.25 -16.13
CA GLN A 192 -15.16 -12.93 -16.65
C GLN A 192 -16.63 -12.65 -16.33
N PRO A 193 -16.94 -11.86 -15.28
CA PRO A 193 -18.33 -11.60 -14.89
C PRO A 193 -19.06 -10.66 -15.86
N TYR A 194 -18.35 -9.68 -16.43
CA TYR A 194 -18.91 -8.67 -17.32
C TYR A 194 -18.15 -8.64 -18.66
N PRO A 195 -18.82 -8.29 -19.77
CA PRO A 195 -18.18 -8.14 -21.06
C PRO A 195 -17.15 -7.00 -21.00
N VAL A 196 -16.10 -7.13 -21.82
CA VAL A 196 -15.13 -6.05 -22.01
C VAL A 196 -15.76 -4.91 -22.78
N GLN A 197 -15.35 -3.68 -22.49
CA GLN A 197 -15.82 -2.46 -23.12
C GLN A 197 -14.79 -1.96 -24.14
N ASP A 198 -15.26 -1.30 -25.18
CA ASP A 198 -14.37 -0.65 -26.14
C ASP A 198 -14.12 0.80 -25.68
N VAL A 199 -13.15 0.94 -24.75
CA VAL A 199 -12.74 2.22 -24.19
C VAL A 199 -11.43 2.68 -24.82
N THR A 200 -11.29 3.98 -25.04
CA THR A 200 -10.10 4.59 -25.65
C THR A 200 -9.03 4.89 -24.60
N PHE A 201 -7.76 4.64 -24.94
CA PHE A 201 -6.65 4.95 -24.03
C PHE A 201 -6.17 6.38 -24.23
N SER A 202 -6.19 7.16 -23.16
CA SER A 202 -5.67 8.53 -23.19
C SER A 202 -4.23 8.59 -22.68
N MET A 203 -3.26 8.57 -23.60
CA MET A 203 -1.83 8.72 -23.27
C MET A 203 -1.53 10.02 -22.50
N PRO A 204 -2.12 11.21 -22.82
CA PRO A 204 -1.87 12.43 -22.05
C PRO A 204 -2.32 12.32 -20.59
N GLN A 205 -3.48 11.70 -20.30
CA GLN A 205 -3.95 11.48 -18.94
C GLN A 205 -3.00 10.56 -18.17
N PHE A 206 -2.56 9.47 -18.80
CA PHE A 206 -1.61 8.53 -18.19
C PHE A 206 -0.28 9.21 -17.85
N LEU A 207 0.31 9.95 -18.80
CA LEU A 207 1.60 10.63 -18.58
C LEU A 207 1.48 11.73 -17.52
N ALA A 208 0.37 12.48 -17.48
CA ALA A 208 0.14 13.49 -16.46
C ALA A 208 0.03 12.86 -15.07
N LEU A 209 -0.72 11.76 -14.92
CA LEU A 209 -0.90 11.08 -13.66
C LEU A 209 0.37 10.35 -13.19
N ALA A 210 0.99 9.55 -14.07
CA ALA A 210 2.22 8.83 -13.75
C ALA A 210 3.37 9.80 -13.45
N GLY A 211 3.50 10.88 -14.24
CA GLY A 211 4.47 11.94 -13.99
C GLY A 211 4.24 12.69 -12.69
N SER A 212 2.97 12.94 -12.33
CA SER A 212 2.65 13.56 -11.02
C SER A 212 3.12 12.68 -9.87
N PHE A 213 2.84 11.38 -9.90
CA PHE A 213 3.27 10.47 -8.85
C PHE A 213 4.78 10.29 -8.80
N ALA A 214 5.45 10.25 -9.95
CA ALA A 214 6.90 10.25 -10.02
C ALA A 214 7.49 11.49 -9.33
N CYS A 215 6.96 12.67 -9.61
CA CYS A 215 7.38 13.92 -8.99
C CYS A 215 7.11 13.93 -7.48
N LEU A 216 5.98 13.38 -7.02
CA LEU A 216 5.68 13.28 -5.59
C LEU A 216 6.65 12.36 -4.87
N VAL A 217 6.93 11.15 -5.41
CA VAL A 217 7.92 10.21 -4.84
C VAL A 217 9.29 10.84 -4.79
N PHE A 218 9.68 11.58 -5.84
CA PHE A 218 10.96 12.29 -5.87
C PHE A 218 11.01 13.44 -4.85
N ALA A 219 9.93 14.21 -4.72
CA ALA A 219 9.80 15.27 -3.72
C ALA A 219 9.90 14.73 -2.29
N THR A 220 9.19 13.64 -1.99
CA THR A 220 9.22 13.02 -0.64
C THR A 220 10.59 12.47 -0.29
N ASN A 221 11.28 11.82 -1.22
CA ASN A 221 12.67 11.39 -1.03
C ASN A 221 13.62 12.57 -0.80
N SER A 222 13.46 13.66 -1.56
CA SER A 222 14.27 14.87 -1.39
C SER A 222 13.99 15.57 -0.09
N ALA A 223 12.73 15.59 0.36
CA ALA A 223 12.32 16.22 1.62
C ALA A 223 12.98 15.58 2.84
N SER A 224 13.17 14.27 2.84
CA SER A 224 13.81 13.55 3.95
C SER A 224 15.31 13.89 4.10
N SER A 225 15.99 14.27 3.01
CA SER A 225 17.44 14.56 2.99
C SER A 225 17.78 16.04 2.96
N ALA A 226 17.02 16.87 2.22
CA ALA A 226 17.29 18.30 2.02
C ALA A 226 16.30 19.21 2.76
N GLY A 227 15.22 18.67 3.33
CA GLY A 227 14.13 19.41 3.98
C GLY A 227 13.04 19.84 3.01
N TRP A 228 11.86 20.16 3.57
CA TRP A 228 10.66 20.51 2.79
C TRP A 228 10.75 21.84 2.03
N LEU A 229 11.54 22.79 2.52
CA LEU A 229 11.71 24.12 1.91
C LEU A 229 12.83 24.20 0.89
N ALA A 230 13.60 23.12 0.68
CA ALA A 230 14.66 23.09 -0.31
C ALA A 230 14.10 23.14 -1.73
N ALA A 231 14.79 23.82 -2.63
CA ALA A 231 14.40 23.90 -4.05
C ALA A 231 14.29 22.51 -4.71
N ARG A 232 15.13 21.55 -4.29
CA ARG A 232 15.09 20.14 -4.75
C ARG A 232 13.79 19.42 -4.33
N THR A 233 13.08 19.90 -3.31
CA THR A 233 11.79 19.37 -2.85
C THR A 233 10.63 20.15 -3.45
N LEU A 234 10.70 21.50 -3.38
CA LEU A 234 9.63 22.38 -3.86
C LEU A 234 9.44 22.31 -5.38
N GLY A 235 10.52 22.15 -6.15
CA GLY A 235 10.44 22.02 -7.62
C GLY A 235 9.59 20.83 -8.05
N PRO A 236 9.96 19.58 -7.69
CA PRO A 236 9.14 18.41 -8.01
C PRO A 236 7.73 18.47 -7.39
N LEU A 237 7.54 19.07 -6.21
CA LEU A 237 6.22 19.24 -5.60
C LEU A 237 5.33 20.21 -6.42
N ALA A 238 5.89 21.28 -6.94
CA ALA A 238 5.18 22.18 -7.84
C ALA A 238 4.81 21.48 -9.16
N VAL A 239 5.73 20.70 -9.75
CA VAL A 239 5.47 19.91 -10.95
C VAL A 239 4.39 18.85 -10.67
N PHE A 240 4.42 18.18 -9.52
CA PHE A 240 3.35 17.28 -9.08
C PHE A 240 1.98 17.97 -9.10
N ALA A 241 1.87 19.15 -8.48
CA ALA A 241 0.61 19.90 -8.42
C ALA A 241 0.10 20.30 -9.82
N VAL A 242 0.99 20.75 -10.69
CA VAL A 242 0.66 21.13 -12.08
C VAL A 242 0.21 19.92 -12.88
N LEU A 243 0.95 18.79 -12.83
CA LEU A 243 0.60 17.58 -13.56
C LEU A 243 -0.71 16.94 -13.03
N LEU A 244 -0.94 16.97 -11.72
CA LEU A 244 -2.18 16.49 -11.14
C LEU A 244 -3.38 17.36 -11.56
N ALA A 245 -3.23 18.70 -11.56
CA ALA A 245 -4.23 19.61 -12.08
C ALA A 245 -4.50 19.38 -13.57
N LEU A 246 -3.46 19.17 -14.37
CA LEU A 246 -3.57 18.83 -15.78
C LEU A 246 -4.33 17.51 -15.97
N PHE A 247 -4.00 16.47 -15.20
CA PHE A 247 -4.74 15.22 -15.21
C PHE A 247 -6.23 15.44 -14.91
N CYS A 248 -6.57 16.18 -13.84
CA CYS A 248 -7.95 16.49 -13.48
C CYS A 248 -8.68 17.25 -14.61
N LEU A 249 -8.03 18.20 -15.25
CA LEU A 249 -8.59 18.93 -16.41
C LEU A 249 -8.85 18.01 -17.60
N LEU A 250 -7.88 17.15 -17.93
CA LEU A 250 -8.02 16.21 -19.05
C LEU A 250 -9.08 15.13 -18.76
N ALA A 251 -9.13 14.61 -17.54
CA ALA A 251 -10.11 13.62 -17.13
C ALA A 251 -11.54 14.20 -17.10
N SER A 252 -11.72 15.46 -16.65
CA SER A 252 -13.03 16.11 -16.60
C SER A 252 -13.63 16.42 -17.99
N ARG A 253 -12.79 16.48 -19.02
CA ARG A 253 -13.17 16.79 -20.42
C ARG A 253 -13.26 15.55 -21.31
N SER A 254 -12.91 14.38 -20.81
CA SER A 254 -12.91 13.12 -21.57
C SER A 254 -14.21 12.38 -21.35
N ASP A 255 -14.74 11.79 -22.42
CA ASP A 255 -15.86 10.87 -22.36
C ASP A 255 -15.45 9.51 -21.75
N ASP A 256 -14.21 9.08 -22.03
CA ASP A 256 -13.59 7.85 -21.46
C ASP A 256 -12.37 8.21 -20.61
N PRO A 257 -12.54 8.75 -19.40
CA PRO A 257 -11.40 9.09 -18.55
C PRO A 257 -10.67 7.82 -18.05
N LEU A 258 -9.36 7.96 -17.80
CA LEU A 258 -8.54 6.88 -17.21
C LEU A 258 -9.05 6.51 -15.80
N ILE A 259 -9.41 7.51 -15.02
CA ILE A 259 -10.16 7.42 -13.75
C ILE A 259 -11.21 8.53 -13.79
N ASP A 260 -12.46 8.17 -13.58
CA ASP A 260 -13.54 9.15 -13.53
C ASP A 260 -13.51 9.93 -12.22
N ILE A 261 -12.99 11.15 -12.27
CA ILE A 261 -12.88 12.03 -11.09
C ILE A 261 -14.22 12.45 -10.51
N ARG A 262 -15.35 12.23 -11.23
CA ARG A 262 -16.70 12.52 -10.72
C ARG A 262 -17.05 11.69 -9.49
N ILE A 263 -16.35 10.55 -9.25
CA ILE A 263 -16.49 9.75 -8.02
C ILE A 263 -16.29 10.60 -6.75
N PHE A 264 -15.42 11.61 -6.78
CA PHE A 264 -15.16 12.49 -5.62
C PHE A 264 -16.29 13.49 -5.33
N ARG A 265 -17.27 13.64 -6.23
CA ARG A 265 -18.50 14.42 -5.94
C ARG A 265 -19.38 13.72 -4.92
N CYS A 266 -19.26 12.39 -4.78
CA CYS A 266 -19.91 11.64 -3.72
C CYS A 266 -19.15 11.88 -2.40
N ALA A 267 -19.68 12.74 -1.54
CA ALA A 267 -19.01 13.13 -0.31
C ALA A 267 -18.72 11.96 0.65
N PRO A 268 -19.60 10.95 0.86
CA PRO A 268 -19.28 9.77 1.63
C PRO A 268 -18.10 8.96 1.06
N PHE A 269 -18.00 8.84 -0.27
CA PHE A 269 -16.87 8.21 -0.93
C PHE A 269 -15.58 9.00 -0.70
N ALA A 270 -15.60 10.32 -0.94
CA ALA A 270 -14.42 11.16 -0.75
C ALA A 270 -13.90 11.15 0.70
N LEU A 271 -14.81 11.16 1.69
CA LEU A 271 -14.46 11.04 3.12
C LEU A 271 -13.88 9.65 3.45
N SER A 272 -14.41 8.57 2.84
CA SER A 272 -13.86 7.22 3.00
C SER A 272 -12.44 7.12 2.43
N VAL A 273 -12.19 7.72 1.25
CA VAL A 273 -10.85 7.81 0.65
C VAL A 273 -9.92 8.61 1.56
N ALA A 274 -10.33 9.79 2.01
CA ALA A 274 -9.53 10.62 2.92
C ALA A 274 -9.15 9.86 4.21
N TYR A 275 -10.12 9.15 4.80
CA TYR A 275 -9.86 8.32 5.98
C TYR A 275 -8.82 7.24 5.71
N VAL A 276 -8.94 6.48 4.61
CA VAL A 276 -8.00 5.41 4.24
C VAL A 276 -6.59 5.97 3.97
N VAL A 277 -6.48 7.13 3.34
CA VAL A 277 -5.20 7.83 3.11
C VAL A 277 -4.52 8.18 4.44
N LEU A 278 -5.26 8.78 5.38
CA LEU A 278 -4.74 9.14 6.69
C LEU A 278 -4.39 7.91 7.54
N LEU A 279 -5.21 6.86 7.47
CA LEU A 279 -4.96 5.57 8.11
C LEU A 279 -3.62 4.97 7.64
N GLN A 280 -3.39 4.96 6.34
CA GLN A 280 -2.17 4.42 5.74
C GLN A 280 -0.95 5.29 6.03
N ALA A 281 -1.10 6.61 6.01
CA ALA A 281 -0.04 7.54 6.38
C ALA A 281 0.49 7.25 7.80
N ILE A 282 -0.40 7.05 8.76
CA ILE A 282 -0.04 6.71 10.15
C ILE A 282 0.63 5.33 10.21
N ALA A 283 0.08 4.32 9.55
CA ALA A 283 0.60 2.96 9.60
C ALA A 283 2.03 2.85 9.07
N LEU A 284 2.32 3.43 7.90
CA LEU A 284 3.67 3.38 7.33
C LEU A 284 4.66 4.28 8.10
N SER A 285 4.20 5.42 8.62
CA SER A 285 5.03 6.27 9.47
C SER A 285 5.47 5.57 10.74
N THR A 286 4.55 4.90 11.44
CA THR A 286 4.88 4.16 12.67
C THR A 286 5.74 2.94 12.40
N SER A 287 5.53 2.26 11.28
CA SER A 287 6.39 1.16 10.81
C SER A 287 7.83 1.61 10.51
N TYR A 288 8.03 2.89 10.16
CA TYR A 288 9.36 3.49 10.04
C TYR A 288 9.91 3.96 11.40
N ILE A 289 9.12 4.73 12.17
CA ILE A 289 9.57 5.39 13.39
C ILE A 289 9.99 4.36 14.46
N ILE A 290 9.17 3.34 14.73
CA ILE A 290 9.38 2.44 15.87
C ILE A 290 10.67 1.62 15.74
N PRO A 291 10.97 0.95 14.60
CA PRO A 291 12.23 0.24 14.44
C PRO A 291 13.47 1.16 14.43
N ASN A 292 13.37 2.34 13.82
CA ASN A 292 14.48 3.30 13.81
C ASN A 292 14.78 3.83 15.22
N TYR A 293 13.75 4.17 15.98
CA TYR A 293 13.89 4.58 17.37
C TYR A 293 14.55 3.49 18.22
N ALA A 294 14.12 2.23 18.06
CA ALA A 294 14.71 1.10 18.76
C ALA A 294 16.19 0.95 18.46
N GLN A 295 16.61 1.12 17.20
CA GLN A 295 18.00 1.00 16.80
C GLN A 295 18.86 2.18 17.27
N LEU A 296 18.41 3.42 17.04
CA LEU A 296 19.20 4.62 17.25
C LEU A 296 19.22 5.11 18.71
N SER A 297 18.14 4.88 19.45
CA SER A 297 18.02 5.33 20.85
C SER A 297 18.32 4.22 21.86
N SER A 298 18.02 2.96 21.53
CA SER A 298 18.08 1.86 22.51
C SER A 298 19.08 0.75 22.12
N GLY A 299 19.83 0.92 21.03
CA GLY A 299 20.88 -0.01 20.62
C GLY A 299 20.39 -1.40 20.18
N PHE A 300 19.11 -1.54 19.82
CA PHE A 300 18.58 -2.81 19.28
C PHE A 300 19.24 -3.11 17.93
N GLY A 301 19.58 -4.37 17.70
CA GLY A 301 19.97 -4.81 16.36
C GLY A 301 18.78 -4.71 15.38
N ALA A 302 19.06 -4.54 14.08
CA ALA A 302 18.03 -4.34 13.04
C ALA A 302 16.94 -5.42 13.03
N PHE A 303 17.31 -6.69 13.24
CA PHE A 303 16.38 -7.80 13.33
C PHE A 303 15.44 -7.67 14.55
N ALA A 304 15.99 -7.42 15.74
CA ALA A 304 15.21 -7.27 16.96
C ALA A 304 14.26 -6.07 16.89
N ALA A 305 14.73 -4.95 16.31
CA ALA A 305 13.93 -3.76 16.07
C ALA A 305 12.75 -4.04 15.09
N GLY A 306 12.99 -4.80 14.04
CA GLY A 306 11.96 -5.26 13.11
C GLY A 306 10.91 -6.17 13.78
N CYS A 307 11.35 -7.04 14.69
CA CYS A 307 10.46 -7.95 15.44
C CYS A 307 9.45 -7.20 16.32
N LEU A 308 9.70 -5.94 16.69
CA LEU A 308 8.72 -5.11 17.42
C LEU A 308 7.41 -4.89 16.64
N MET A 309 7.46 -4.98 15.31
CA MET A 309 6.27 -4.83 14.46
C MET A 309 5.44 -6.11 14.36
N LEU A 310 6.04 -7.29 14.57
CA LEU A 310 5.40 -8.59 14.35
C LEU A 310 4.10 -8.77 15.14
N PRO A 311 4.02 -8.48 16.46
CA PRO A 311 2.77 -8.68 17.23
C PRO A 311 1.61 -7.90 16.63
N GLY A 312 1.85 -6.63 16.25
CA GLY A 312 0.85 -5.80 15.60
C GLY A 312 0.42 -6.36 14.24
N CYS A 313 1.37 -6.69 13.38
CA CYS A 313 1.08 -7.23 12.04
C CYS A 313 0.25 -8.52 12.11
N VAL A 314 0.59 -9.44 13.01
CA VAL A 314 -0.16 -10.69 13.20
C VAL A 314 -1.58 -10.41 13.67
N VAL A 315 -1.74 -9.56 14.69
CA VAL A 315 -3.07 -9.19 15.21
C VAL A 315 -3.90 -8.49 14.14
N GLY A 316 -3.36 -7.50 13.44
CA GLY A 316 -4.07 -6.78 12.38
C GLY A 316 -4.50 -7.68 11.23
N ALA A 317 -3.61 -8.57 10.80
CA ALA A 317 -3.89 -9.53 9.75
C ALA A 317 -5.01 -10.50 10.15
N LEU A 318 -4.95 -11.09 11.34
CA LEU A 318 -5.99 -12.01 11.82
C LEU A 318 -7.34 -11.30 12.04
N LEU A 319 -7.34 -10.03 12.42
CA LEU A 319 -8.55 -9.25 12.66
C LEU A 319 -9.23 -8.76 11.37
N ALA A 320 -8.54 -8.69 10.23
CA ALA A 320 -9.13 -8.20 8.99
C ALA A 320 -10.37 -9.01 8.53
N PRO A 321 -10.37 -10.35 8.50
CA PRO A 321 -11.57 -11.13 8.18
C PRO A 321 -12.68 -10.99 9.24
N PHE A 322 -12.31 -10.78 10.53
CA PHE A 322 -13.31 -10.51 11.59
C PHE A 322 -13.97 -9.15 11.38
N GLY A 323 -13.17 -8.13 11.04
CA GLY A 323 -13.67 -6.80 10.67
C GLY A 323 -14.67 -6.87 9.51
N GLY A 324 -14.33 -7.66 8.48
CA GLY A 324 -15.23 -7.89 7.34
C GLY A 324 -16.54 -8.59 7.72
N ARG A 325 -16.47 -9.63 8.55
CA ARG A 325 -17.70 -10.28 9.09
C ARG A 325 -18.55 -9.32 9.91
N LEU A 326 -17.92 -8.43 10.68
CA LEU A 326 -18.62 -7.43 11.47
C LEU A 326 -19.35 -6.42 10.57
N LEU A 327 -18.75 -6.05 9.46
CA LEU A 327 -19.37 -5.22 8.43
C LEU A 327 -20.61 -5.91 7.85
N ASP A 328 -20.49 -7.17 7.47
CA ASP A 328 -21.58 -7.94 6.86
C ASP A 328 -22.75 -8.14 7.84
N ALA A 329 -22.45 -8.39 9.15
CA ALA A 329 -23.47 -8.65 10.17
C ALA A 329 -24.12 -7.37 10.77
N PHE A 330 -23.35 -6.32 10.99
CA PHE A 330 -23.76 -5.14 11.78
C PHE A 330 -23.62 -3.82 11.04
N GLY A 331 -23.23 -3.85 9.75
CA GLY A 331 -22.99 -2.68 8.94
C GLY A 331 -21.65 -1.99 9.20
N ALA A 332 -21.29 -1.08 8.31
CA ALA A 332 -19.95 -0.50 8.22
C ALA A 332 -19.57 0.43 9.40
N LYS A 333 -20.55 1.10 10.02
CA LYS A 333 -20.28 2.12 11.04
C LYS A 333 -19.49 1.58 12.23
N ARG A 334 -19.89 0.41 12.77
CA ARG A 334 -19.28 -0.15 14.00
C ARG A 334 -17.81 -0.50 13.83
N PRO A 335 -17.41 -1.33 12.83
CA PRO A 335 -16.00 -1.68 12.68
C PRO A 335 -15.12 -0.49 12.30
N ILE A 336 -15.59 0.42 11.44
CA ILE A 336 -14.81 1.58 11.01
C ILE A 336 -14.56 2.54 12.18
N VAL A 337 -15.60 2.88 12.96
CA VAL A 337 -15.46 3.79 14.11
C VAL A 337 -14.61 3.13 15.21
N PHE A 338 -14.82 1.84 15.48
CA PHE A 338 -13.98 1.11 16.46
C PHE A 338 -12.50 1.14 16.07
N GLY A 339 -12.17 0.89 14.80
CA GLY A 339 -10.81 0.97 14.33
C GLY A 339 -10.24 2.40 14.40
N ALA A 340 -11.02 3.43 14.03
CA ALA A 340 -10.58 4.82 14.13
C ALA A 340 -10.28 5.24 15.58
N VAL A 341 -11.11 4.81 16.53
CA VAL A 341 -10.88 5.04 17.98
C VAL A 341 -9.64 4.27 18.45
N SER A 342 -9.46 3.01 18.02
CA SER A 342 -8.26 2.23 18.35
C SER A 342 -6.98 2.93 17.89
N GLN A 343 -6.98 3.50 16.68
CA GLN A 343 -5.85 4.28 16.16
C GLN A 343 -5.57 5.52 17.00
N LEU A 344 -6.62 6.25 17.38
CA LEU A 344 -6.49 7.44 18.23
C LEU A 344 -5.89 7.07 19.58
N VAL A 345 -6.36 5.99 20.23
CA VAL A 345 -5.80 5.46 21.48
C VAL A 345 -4.31 5.14 21.33
N ALA A 346 -3.94 4.45 20.24
CA ALA A 346 -2.53 4.15 19.95
C ALA A 346 -1.68 5.43 19.90
N LEU A 347 -2.13 6.45 19.15
CA LEU A 347 -1.38 7.70 18.97
C LEU A 347 -1.34 8.53 20.26
N VAL A 348 -2.39 8.50 21.10
CA VAL A 348 -2.35 9.10 22.44
C VAL A 348 -1.27 8.42 23.29
N LEU A 349 -1.25 7.09 23.34
CA LEU A 349 -0.24 6.33 24.10
C LEU A 349 1.18 6.57 23.57
N LEU A 350 1.37 6.58 22.24
CA LEU A 350 2.66 6.84 21.62
C LEU A 350 3.14 8.29 21.85
N ALA A 351 2.26 9.27 21.77
CA ALA A 351 2.62 10.67 21.95
C ALA A 351 2.89 11.04 23.41
N THR A 352 2.19 10.40 24.37
CA THR A 352 2.34 10.71 25.80
C THR A 352 3.35 9.83 26.51
N LEU A 353 3.42 8.56 26.18
CA LEU A 353 4.26 7.57 26.87
C LEU A 353 5.41 7.03 26.01
N GLY A 354 5.33 7.10 24.68
CA GLY A 354 6.20 6.36 23.76
C GLY A 354 7.70 6.64 23.96
N THR A 355 8.08 7.85 24.34
CA THR A 355 9.48 8.22 24.61
C THR A 355 9.88 8.08 26.09
N HIS A 356 8.95 7.73 26.97
CA HIS A 356 9.16 7.63 28.42
C HIS A 356 9.15 6.20 28.94
N VAL A 357 8.79 5.23 28.09
CA VAL A 357 8.73 3.79 28.46
C VAL A 357 9.80 2.99 27.71
N ALA A 358 10.07 1.79 28.16
CA ALA A 358 10.95 0.87 27.44
C ALA A 358 10.41 0.59 26.03
N VAL A 359 11.31 0.56 25.03
CA VAL A 359 10.99 0.43 23.60
C VAL A 359 10.07 -0.76 23.29
N VAL A 360 10.13 -1.84 24.08
CA VAL A 360 9.25 -3.01 23.92
C VAL A 360 7.76 -2.66 24.05
N TRP A 361 7.41 -1.65 24.88
CA TRP A 361 6.02 -1.20 25.01
C TRP A 361 5.47 -0.54 23.75
N LEU A 362 6.33 0.00 22.88
CA LEU A 362 5.92 0.55 21.59
C LEU A 362 5.32 -0.54 20.69
N ALA A 363 5.81 -1.78 20.80
CA ALA A 363 5.20 -2.93 20.11
C ALA A 363 3.76 -3.14 20.59
N GLY A 364 3.50 -3.04 21.89
CA GLY A 364 2.14 -3.11 22.47
C GLY A 364 1.24 -1.98 21.98
N PHE A 365 1.73 -0.74 21.94
CA PHE A 365 0.96 0.41 21.46
C PHE A 365 0.68 0.30 19.94
N ASN A 366 1.63 -0.24 19.17
CA ASN A 366 1.45 -0.48 17.74
C ASN A 366 0.38 -1.54 17.43
N VAL A 367 0.09 -2.45 18.36
CA VAL A 367 -1.02 -3.41 18.21
C VAL A 367 -2.35 -2.67 17.99
N PHE A 368 -2.59 -1.54 18.67
CA PHE A 368 -3.82 -0.77 18.49
C PHE A 368 -3.91 -0.14 17.08
N ILE A 369 -2.77 0.26 16.48
CA ILE A 369 -2.73 0.71 15.08
C ILE A 369 -3.09 -0.45 14.15
N SER A 370 -2.56 -1.63 14.43
CA SER A 370 -2.82 -2.82 13.62
C SER A 370 -4.26 -3.32 13.78
N ILE A 371 -4.86 -3.20 14.97
CA ILE A 371 -6.30 -3.40 15.19
C ILE A 371 -7.10 -2.45 14.30
N SER A 372 -6.73 -1.17 14.25
CA SER A 372 -7.36 -0.19 13.37
C SER A 372 -7.27 -0.61 11.90
N GLN A 373 -6.10 -1.03 11.43
CA GLN A 373 -5.91 -1.51 10.07
C GLN A 373 -6.84 -2.71 9.77
N GLY A 374 -6.87 -3.71 10.63
CA GLY A 374 -7.71 -4.89 10.46
C GLY A 374 -9.21 -4.61 10.42
N PHE A 375 -9.69 -3.68 11.25
CA PHE A 375 -11.12 -3.35 11.30
C PHE A 375 -11.56 -2.28 10.30
N SER A 376 -10.69 -1.36 9.93
CA SER A 376 -11.12 -0.17 9.17
C SER A 376 -10.74 -0.20 7.70
N MET A 377 -9.59 -0.79 7.34
CA MET A 377 -9.04 -0.65 5.99
C MET A 377 -9.98 -1.18 4.92
N SER A 378 -10.21 -2.49 4.90
CA SER A 378 -11.10 -3.15 3.93
C SER A 378 -12.54 -2.66 4.05
N ASN A 379 -13.01 -2.44 5.29
CA ASN A 379 -14.38 -2.00 5.54
C ASN A 379 -14.66 -0.59 5.02
N SER A 380 -13.69 0.33 5.11
CA SER A 380 -13.82 1.68 4.56
C SER A 380 -13.81 1.67 3.03
N ILE A 381 -12.97 0.83 2.42
CA ILE A 381 -12.95 0.65 0.96
C ILE A 381 -14.30 0.08 0.50
N THR A 382 -14.75 -1.03 1.11
CA THR A 382 -16.04 -1.67 0.77
C THR A 382 -17.21 -0.71 0.94
N ASN A 383 -17.27 -0.01 2.08
CA ASN A 383 -18.33 0.95 2.36
C ASN A 383 -18.28 2.16 1.39
N GLY A 384 -17.09 2.68 1.11
CA GLY A 384 -16.89 3.79 0.17
C GLY A 384 -17.34 3.43 -1.24
N LEU A 385 -16.95 2.25 -1.74
CA LEU A 385 -17.36 1.75 -3.05
C LEU A 385 -18.86 1.45 -3.12
N GLY A 386 -19.50 1.14 -2.00
CA GLY A 386 -20.94 0.93 -1.92
C GLY A 386 -21.78 2.19 -2.19
N PHE A 387 -21.18 3.39 -2.16
CA PHE A 387 -21.86 4.65 -2.55
C PHE A 387 -21.75 4.95 -4.04
N LEU A 388 -20.96 4.18 -4.79
CA LEU A 388 -20.77 4.40 -6.21
C LEU A 388 -21.64 3.44 -7.04
N PRO A 389 -22.11 3.88 -8.22
CA PRO A 389 -22.68 2.99 -9.23
C PRO A 389 -21.70 1.87 -9.63
N ASP A 390 -22.23 0.74 -10.05
CA ASP A 390 -21.38 -0.44 -10.37
C ASP A 390 -20.32 -0.14 -11.46
N GLU A 391 -20.67 0.73 -12.44
CA GLU A 391 -19.77 1.14 -13.51
C GLU A 391 -18.54 1.91 -12.99
N LEU A 392 -18.69 2.67 -11.89
CA LEU A 392 -17.63 3.50 -11.32
C LEU A 392 -16.84 2.83 -10.18
N LYS A 393 -17.22 1.62 -9.77
CA LYS A 393 -16.52 0.90 -8.68
C LYS A 393 -15.07 0.56 -9.00
N ALA A 394 -14.76 0.28 -10.27
CA ALA A 394 -13.39 0.03 -10.69
C ALA A 394 -12.51 1.28 -10.56
N ASP A 395 -13.04 2.45 -10.97
CA ASP A 395 -12.38 3.73 -10.81
C ASP A 395 -12.21 4.09 -9.33
N GLY A 396 -13.25 3.87 -8.53
CA GLY A 396 -13.21 4.05 -7.08
C GLY A 396 -12.14 3.17 -6.42
N ASN A 397 -12.03 1.90 -6.80
CA ASN A 397 -11.01 0.99 -6.28
C ASN A 397 -9.59 1.43 -6.70
N ALA A 398 -9.40 1.85 -7.95
CA ALA A 398 -8.13 2.39 -8.41
C ALA A 398 -7.74 3.66 -7.63
N ALA A 399 -8.71 4.57 -7.38
CA ALA A 399 -8.50 5.77 -6.57
C ALA A 399 -8.09 5.42 -5.12
N PHE A 400 -8.78 4.47 -4.46
CA PHE A 400 -8.42 4.01 -3.12
C PHE A 400 -6.98 3.47 -3.09
N ASN A 401 -6.64 2.52 -3.95
CA ASN A 401 -5.31 1.91 -3.96
C ASN A 401 -4.21 2.93 -4.25
N THR A 402 -4.44 3.83 -5.21
CA THR A 402 -3.47 4.87 -5.59
C THR A 402 -3.23 5.85 -4.45
N LEU A 403 -4.31 6.45 -3.93
CA LEU A 403 -4.21 7.49 -2.90
C LEU A 403 -3.76 6.93 -1.56
N GLN A 404 -4.08 5.66 -1.25
CA GLN A 404 -3.53 4.93 -0.12
C GLN A 404 -2.01 4.84 -0.17
N GLN A 405 -1.43 4.45 -1.31
CA GLN A 405 0.02 4.37 -1.49
C GLN A 405 0.70 5.73 -1.36
N LEU A 406 0.09 6.77 -1.94
CA LEU A 406 0.55 8.14 -1.79
C LEU A 406 0.49 8.62 -0.33
N GLY A 407 -0.60 8.32 0.37
CA GLY A 407 -0.76 8.64 1.79
C GLY A 407 0.35 8.01 2.64
N GLY A 408 0.66 6.76 2.39
CA GLY A 408 1.75 6.05 3.07
C GLY A 408 3.12 6.67 2.80
N ALA A 409 3.42 6.99 1.54
CA ALA A 409 4.68 7.63 1.15
C ALA A 409 4.83 9.02 1.79
N LEU A 410 3.78 9.85 1.74
CA LEU A 410 3.76 11.17 2.38
C LEU A 410 3.93 11.06 3.90
N GLY A 411 3.21 10.14 4.55
CA GLY A 411 3.32 9.92 5.99
C GLY A 411 4.74 9.57 6.39
N THR A 412 5.36 8.60 5.72
CA THR A 412 6.75 8.21 5.98
C THR A 412 7.73 9.36 5.75
N ALA A 413 7.55 10.15 4.68
CA ALA A 413 8.40 11.32 4.41
C ALA A 413 8.27 12.40 5.49
N VAL A 414 7.06 12.68 5.96
CA VAL A 414 6.81 13.60 7.08
C VAL A 414 7.50 13.09 8.34
N ALA A 415 7.32 11.81 8.69
CA ALA A 415 7.97 11.20 9.85
C ALA A 415 9.49 11.31 9.78
N THR A 416 10.08 10.90 8.65
CA THR A 416 11.53 10.95 8.42
C THR A 416 12.06 12.38 8.52
N SER A 417 11.36 13.37 7.93
CA SER A 417 11.77 14.76 7.95
C SER A 417 11.79 15.34 9.36
N ILE A 418 10.79 15.03 10.18
CA ILE A 418 10.71 15.50 11.57
C ILE A 418 11.87 14.93 12.39
N VAL A 419 12.11 13.61 12.28
CA VAL A 419 13.19 12.96 13.01
C VAL A 419 14.55 13.47 12.53
N SER A 420 14.77 13.59 11.22
CA SER A 420 16.02 14.09 10.65
C SER A 420 16.28 15.56 11.03
N ALA A 421 15.25 16.40 11.09
CA ALA A 421 15.39 17.79 11.53
C ALA A 421 15.83 17.88 13.00
N ALA A 422 15.32 17.01 13.87
CA ALA A 422 15.77 16.96 15.27
C ALA A 422 17.21 16.44 15.41
N GLN A 423 17.64 15.53 14.53
CA GLN A 423 19.00 14.97 14.52
C GLN A 423 20.03 15.93 13.92
N ALA A 424 19.63 16.93 13.15
CA ALA A 424 20.52 17.84 12.43
C ALA A 424 21.39 18.65 13.41
N GLY A 425 22.70 18.44 13.36
CA GLY A 425 23.67 19.13 14.22
C GLY A 425 23.68 18.69 15.68
N ALA A 426 22.97 17.62 16.05
CA ALA A 426 22.93 17.11 17.42
C ALA A 426 24.23 16.41 17.82
N ALA A 427 24.76 16.73 18.99
CA ALA A 427 25.91 16.05 19.57
C ALA A 427 25.55 14.65 20.11
N ASP A 428 24.33 14.49 20.62
CA ASP A 428 23.77 13.20 21.08
C ASP A 428 22.64 12.77 20.14
N MET A 429 22.96 11.81 19.28
CA MET A 429 22.04 11.28 18.29
C MET A 429 20.86 10.54 18.93
N ALA A 430 21.06 9.86 20.06
CA ALA A 430 20.01 9.10 20.74
C ALA A 430 18.97 10.04 21.37
N ALA A 431 19.44 11.08 22.07
CA ALA A 431 18.57 12.10 22.65
C ALA A 431 17.80 12.87 21.56
N ALA A 432 18.47 13.27 20.49
CA ALA A 432 17.86 13.97 19.36
C ALA A 432 16.81 13.11 18.66
N THR A 433 17.07 11.82 18.47
CA THR A 433 16.10 10.86 17.90
C THR A 433 14.88 10.76 18.81
N THR A 434 15.06 10.70 20.12
CA THR A 434 13.95 10.66 21.10
C THR A 434 13.05 11.88 20.99
N VAL A 435 13.63 13.07 20.89
CA VAL A 435 12.87 14.33 20.69
C VAL A 435 12.11 14.31 19.37
N GLY A 436 12.78 13.96 18.25
CA GLY A 436 12.16 13.91 16.93
C GLY A 436 11.02 12.90 16.85
N VAL A 437 11.17 11.73 17.48
CA VAL A 437 10.12 10.70 17.55
C VAL A 437 8.91 11.20 18.35
N GLY A 438 9.12 11.87 19.50
CA GLY A 438 8.04 12.47 20.27
C GLY A 438 7.26 13.53 19.46
N GLN A 439 7.97 14.41 18.74
CA GLN A 439 7.35 15.39 17.84
C GLN A 439 6.55 14.72 16.71
N ALA A 440 7.10 13.67 16.09
CA ALA A 440 6.42 12.92 15.04
C ALA A 440 5.13 12.28 15.55
N PHE A 441 5.14 11.63 16.72
CA PHE A 441 3.92 11.08 17.31
C PHE A 441 2.88 12.15 17.63
N GLY A 442 3.30 13.34 18.07
CA GLY A 442 2.42 14.50 18.27
C GLY A 442 1.73 14.95 16.99
N VAL A 443 2.46 15.04 15.88
CA VAL A 443 1.89 15.37 14.55
C VAL A 443 0.91 14.30 14.11
N PHE A 444 1.26 13.02 14.23
CA PHE A 444 0.37 11.92 13.84
C PHE A 444 -0.84 11.76 14.75
N LEU A 445 -0.78 12.23 16.00
CA LEU A 445 -1.97 12.36 16.86
C LEU A 445 -3.00 13.32 16.24
N CYS A 446 -2.56 14.49 15.76
CA CYS A 446 -3.45 15.42 15.06
C CYS A 446 -4.03 14.80 13.77
N VAL A 447 -3.20 14.08 13.02
CA VAL A 447 -3.64 13.34 11.82
C VAL A 447 -4.69 12.27 12.19
N SER A 448 -4.53 11.58 13.31
CA SER A 448 -5.49 10.58 13.80
C SER A 448 -6.84 11.19 14.20
N VAL A 449 -6.84 12.39 14.80
CA VAL A 449 -8.07 13.15 15.08
C VAL A 449 -8.79 13.51 13.78
N ALA A 450 -8.06 13.98 12.77
CA ALA A 450 -8.63 14.25 11.44
C ALA A 450 -9.19 12.96 10.78
N ALA A 451 -8.48 11.83 10.91
CA ALA A 451 -8.94 10.54 10.44
C ALA A 451 -10.26 10.10 11.11
N LEU A 452 -10.37 10.24 12.44
CA LEU A 452 -11.61 9.97 13.16
C LEU A 452 -12.76 10.90 12.70
N ALA A 453 -12.48 12.17 12.49
CA ALA A 453 -13.47 13.12 11.97
C ALA A 453 -13.96 12.72 10.57
N CYS A 454 -13.08 12.29 9.67
CA CYS A 454 -13.46 11.75 8.36
C CYS A 454 -14.33 10.49 8.51
N ALA A 455 -13.93 9.53 9.35
CA ALA A 455 -14.68 8.30 9.60
C ALA A 455 -16.09 8.58 10.12
N LEU A 456 -16.25 9.51 11.06
CA LEU A 456 -17.57 9.92 11.58
C LEU A 456 -18.38 10.67 10.52
N GLY A 457 -17.73 11.54 9.74
CA GLY A 457 -18.35 12.32 8.66
C GLY A 457 -18.98 11.47 7.57
N VAL A 458 -18.45 10.29 7.27
CA VAL A 458 -19.04 9.32 6.34
C VAL A 458 -20.48 8.94 6.76
N PHE A 459 -20.71 8.80 8.07
CA PHE A 459 -22.00 8.34 8.62
C PHE A 459 -22.93 9.48 9.01
N ALA A 460 -22.43 10.69 9.27
CA ALA A 460 -23.25 11.86 9.60
C ALA A 460 -24.12 12.32 8.41
N ARG A 461 -23.67 12.08 7.17
CA ARG A 461 -24.37 12.45 5.93
C ARG A 461 -25.32 11.36 5.38
N ARG A 462 -25.49 10.23 6.08
CA ARG A 462 -26.47 9.19 5.73
C ARG A 462 -27.91 9.54 6.12
N GLY A 463 -28.14 10.67 6.79
CA GLY A 463 -29.45 11.08 7.32
C GLY A 463 -30.27 11.99 6.41
N HIS A 464 -29.89 12.15 5.14
CA HIS A 464 -30.68 12.94 4.18
C HIS A 464 -30.81 12.22 2.86
#